data_b57ad8f0e58a96f2d3e3ebde3c53a926
#
_entry.id   b57ad8f0e58a96f2d3e3ebde3c53a926
#
_cell.length_a   1.000
_cell.length_b   1.000
_cell.length_c   1.000
_cell.angle_alpha   90.00
_cell.angle_beta   90.00
_cell.angle_gamma   90.00
#
_symmetry.space_group_name_H-M   'P 1'
#
loop_
_entity.id
_entity.type
_entity.pdbx_description
1 polymer ?
#
loop_
_entity_poly.entity_id
_entity_poly.type
_entity_poly.pdbx_seq_one_letter_code
_entity_poly.pdbx_strand_id
1 'polypeptide(L)'
;MSNQMMNESSSSNNTSDYPNDGMRILQMIVTVMIFIVGVSLNSLVVWALGVRVWCRNKGSCRETQSADSFRIYVVNLAFADLVLLLRTPLMLPYLANHFTWTLGETACKLVIYLRCLGLYASAFLLCAVAVERCLCLLRPVWARMKRPRWAVPSACAAIWVLAAAFASPYILTAKIISWQNRSACIESDKEVGHALIVVETLAGFLLPLVIFLSCNIAVLFCAKKAESAMTSPTSSGPGYTTQRLTRLYRVLFLTMLLFLTCWVPYFTCRFLRALSNDKPKLKERVIAGAYVALFLVYIKSALNPIMYVFAARGLGRTIRASLLSTIERVFNDELSESLRRKSLRRRDSQF
;
A
#
# COMPACT_ATOMS: atom_id res chain seq x y z
N MET A 1 -50.01 -57.80 -11.76
CA MET A 1 -50.85 -56.92 -10.97
C MET A 1 -49.92 -55.83 -10.39
N SER A 2 -50.06 -54.77 -11.06
CA SER A 2 -50.44 -53.37 -10.74
C SER A 2 -49.36 -52.58 -10.05
N ASN A 3 -48.71 -51.81 -10.85
CA ASN A 3 -48.54 -50.34 -10.85
C ASN A 3 -49.04 -49.61 -9.62
N GLN A 4 -48.11 -48.94 -8.98
CA GLN A 4 -48.28 -47.53 -8.60
C GLN A 4 -46.93 -46.84 -8.58
N MET A 5 -46.68 -46.08 -9.62
CA MET A 5 -45.74 -44.99 -9.66
C MET A 5 -46.25 -43.90 -8.75
N MET A 6 -45.48 -43.54 -7.72
CA MET A 6 -45.60 -42.24 -7.09
C MET A 6 -44.53 -41.33 -7.63
N ASN A 7 -45.02 -40.36 -8.32
CA ASN A 7 -44.35 -39.22 -8.88
C ASN A 7 -44.04 -38.25 -7.70
N GLU A 8 -42.86 -38.33 -7.10
CA GLU A 8 -42.34 -37.26 -6.24
C GLU A 8 -41.50 -36.34 -7.10
N SER A 9 -42.17 -35.32 -7.62
CA SER A 9 -41.51 -34.11 -8.11
C SER A 9 -40.80 -33.40 -6.94
N SER A 10 -39.60 -33.84 -6.61
CA SER A 10 -38.69 -33.06 -5.79
C SER A 10 -38.24 -31.85 -6.61
N SER A 11 -38.95 -30.74 -6.40
CA SER A 11 -38.46 -29.40 -6.68
C SER A 11 -37.13 -29.22 -5.93
N SER A 12 -36.05 -29.59 -6.58
CA SER A 12 -34.73 -29.17 -6.15
C SER A 12 -34.66 -27.65 -6.29
N ASN A 13 -34.90 -26.94 -5.21
CA ASN A 13 -34.47 -25.57 -5.06
C ASN A 13 -32.94 -25.55 -5.27
N ASN A 14 -32.54 -25.37 -6.53
CA ASN A 14 -31.23 -24.90 -6.90
C ASN A 14 -31.10 -23.50 -6.32
N THR A 15 -30.84 -23.39 -5.01
CA THR A 15 -30.22 -22.22 -4.43
C THR A 15 -28.85 -22.11 -5.10
N SER A 16 -28.82 -21.24 -6.10
CA SER A 16 -27.62 -20.89 -6.84
C SER A 16 -26.52 -20.54 -5.84
N ASP A 17 -25.47 -21.34 -5.83
CA ASP A 17 -24.22 -21.18 -5.06
C ASP A 17 -23.41 -19.96 -5.55
N TYR A 18 -24.12 -18.95 -6.08
CA TYR A 18 -23.55 -17.70 -6.55
C TYR A 18 -23.58 -16.67 -5.43
N PRO A 19 -22.48 -15.98 -5.17
CA PRO A 19 -22.55 -14.72 -4.43
C PRO A 19 -23.63 -13.86 -5.11
N ASN A 20 -24.60 -13.42 -4.34
CA ASN A 20 -25.71 -12.60 -4.80
C ASN A 20 -25.16 -11.52 -5.76
N ASP A 21 -25.76 -11.33 -6.95
CA ASP A 21 -25.30 -10.35 -7.95
C ASP A 21 -25.07 -8.97 -7.35
N GLY A 22 -25.85 -8.59 -6.34
CA GLY A 22 -25.63 -7.38 -5.56
C GLY A 22 -24.27 -7.34 -4.86
N MET A 23 -23.83 -8.46 -4.27
CA MET A 23 -22.50 -8.52 -3.62
C MET A 23 -21.36 -8.40 -4.64
N ARG A 24 -21.50 -8.99 -5.81
CA ARG A 24 -20.53 -8.90 -6.91
C ARG A 24 -20.42 -7.47 -7.44
N ILE A 25 -21.57 -6.81 -7.68
CA ILE A 25 -21.62 -5.41 -8.12
C ILE A 25 -20.97 -4.51 -7.04
N LEU A 26 -21.28 -4.72 -5.77
CA LEU A 26 -20.66 -3.99 -4.67
C LEU A 26 -19.14 -4.16 -4.66
N GLN A 27 -18.65 -5.39 -4.84
CA GLN A 27 -17.20 -5.64 -4.93
C GLN A 27 -16.55 -4.92 -6.11
N MET A 28 -17.19 -4.86 -7.27
CA MET A 28 -16.71 -4.11 -8.43
C MET A 28 -16.65 -2.60 -8.13
N ILE A 29 -17.72 -2.04 -7.56
CA ILE A 29 -17.77 -0.60 -7.19
C ILE A 29 -16.65 -0.28 -6.19
N VAL A 30 -16.51 -1.05 -5.11
CA VAL A 30 -15.46 -0.85 -4.11
C VAL A 30 -14.07 -0.98 -4.73
N THR A 31 -13.87 -1.94 -5.63
CA THR A 31 -12.61 -2.13 -6.36
C THR A 31 -12.24 -0.92 -7.20
N VAL A 32 -13.19 -0.37 -7.97
CA VAL A 32 -13.00 0.83 -8.79
C VAL A 32 -12.71 2.06 -7.91
N MET A 33 -13.46 2.23 -6.82
CA MET A 33 -13.25 3.34 -5.90
C MET A 33 -11.86 3.30 -5.24
N ILE A 34 -11.43 2.14 -4.77
CA ILE A 34 -10.07 1.95 -4.20
C ILE A 34 -9.01 2.27 -5.25
N PHE A 35 -9.20 1.82 -6.49
CA PHE A 35 -8.27 2.08 -7.57
C PHE A 35 -8.16 3.59 -7.86
N ILE A 36 -9.28 4.27 -8.10
CA ILE A 36 -9.30 5.71 -8.41
C ILE A 36 -8.67 6.52 -7.27
N VAL A 37 -9.14 6.33 -6.04
CA VAL A 37 -8.65 7.09 -4.87
C VAL A 37 -7.17 6.74 -4.61
N GLY A 38 -6.82 5.47 -4.62
CA GLY A 38 -5.46 5.03 -4.31
C GLY A 38 -4.44 5.48 -5.34
N VAL A 39 -4.75 5.36 -6.63
CA VAL A 39 -3.87 5.84 -7.71
C VAL A 39 -3.73 7.36 -7.66
N SER A 40 -4.83 8.10 -7.49
CA SER A 40 -4.81 9.56 -7.42
C SER A 40 -3.94 10.06 -6.26
N LEU A 41 -4.16 9.53 -5.05
CA LEU A 41 -3.43 9.97 -3.85
C LEU A 41 -1.95 9.59 -3.89
N ASN A 42 -1.61 8.37 -4.31
CA ASN A 42 -0.22 7.94 -4.38
C ASN A 42 0.54 8.65 -5.53
N SER A 43 -0.09 8.85 -6.69
CA SER A 43 0.49 9.63 -7.79
C SER A 43 0.73 11.08 -7.39
N LEU A 44 -0.19 11.68 -6.62
CA LEU A 44 -0.01 13.03 -6.07
C LEU A 44 1.22 13.10 -5.15
N VAL A 45 1.43 12.10 -4.30
CA VAL A 45 2.61 12.03 -3.43
C VAL A 45 3.88 11.90 -4.25
N VAL A 46 3.91 10.98 -5.23
CA VAL A 46 5.06 10.80 -6.12
C VAL A 46 5.40 12.09 -6.85
N TRP A 47 4.39 12.76 -7.41
CA TRP A 47 4.58 14.02 -8.12
C TRP A 47 5.07 15.14 -7.20
N ALA A 48 4.37 15.40 -6.08
CA ALA A 48 4.67 16.53 -5.19
C ALA A 48 6.02 16.39 -4.48
N LEU A 49 6.41 15.17 -4.10
CA LEU A 49 7.67 14.91 -3.41
C LEU A 49 8.82 14.56 -4.36
N GLY A 50 8.53 13.86 -5.45
CA GLY A 50 9.51 13.47 -6.47
C GLY A 50 10.13 14.68 -7.16
N VAL A 51 9.33 15.69 -7.53
CA VAL A 51 9.82 16.95 -8.13
C VAL A 51 10.80 17.65 -7.17
N ARG A 52 10.52 17.68 -5.86
CA ARG A 52 11.44 18.31 -4.89
C ARG A 52 12.74 17.55 -4.69
N VAL A 53 12.70 16.21 -4.69
CA VAL A 53 13.90 15.37 -4.65
C VAL A 53 14.76 15.65 -5.90
N TRP A 54 14.14 15.77 -7.05
CA TRP A 54 14.83 16.08 -8.31
C TRP A 54 15.43 17.50 -8.36
N CYS A 55 14.66 18.52 -7.93
CA CYS A 55 15.13 19.92 -7.86
C CYS A 55 16.33 20.08 -6.93
N ARG A 56 16.38 19.33 -5.82
CA ARG A 56 17.52 19.35 -4.92
C ARG A 56 18.79 18.76 -5.53
N ASN A 57 18.68 17.67 -6.27
CA ASN A 57 19.82 17.08 -6.97
C ASN A 57 20.47 18.08 -7.95
N LYS A 58 19.72 19.11 -8.38
CA LYS A 58 20.22 20.25 -9.18
C LYS A 58 20.73 21.45 -8.34
N GLY A 59 20.87 21.31 -7.00
CA GLY A 59 21.45 22.36 -6.15
C GLY A 59 20.50 23.49 -5.74
N SER A 60 19.22 23.45 -6.09
CA SER A 60 18.29 24.58 -5.95
C SER A 60 17.57 24.70 -4.59
N CYS A 61 17.62 23.68 -3.70
CA CYS A 61 16.93 23.73 -2.41
C CYS A 61 17.78 23.19 -1.25
N ARG A 62 18.02 24.01 -0.24
CA ARG A 62 18.79 23.67 0.97
C ARG A 62 17.86 23.23 2.09
N GLU A 63 17.58 21.94 2.21
CA GLU A 63 16.85 21.36 3.34
C GLU A 63 17.72 20.41 4.19
N THR A 64 17.26 20.05 5.40
CA THR A 64 17.99 19.13 6.27
C THR A 64 17.97 17.71 5.71
N GLN A 65 19.11 17.02 5.70
CA GLN A 65 19.28 15.66 5.18
C GLN A 65 18.26 14.63 5.73
N SER A 66 17.79 14.81 6.96
CA SER A 66 16.79 13.94 7.57
C SER A 66 15.39 14.09 6.97
N ALA A 67 15.02 15.31 6.54
CA ALA A 67 13.72 15.54 5.88
C ALA A 67 13.68 14.89 4.48
N ASP A 68 14.80 14.93 3.79
CA ASP A 68 14.93 14.35 2.46
C ASP A 68 14.88 12.82 2.47
N SER A 69 15.54 12.20 3.44
CA SER A 69 15.54 10.75 3.60
C SER A 69 14.12 10.21 3.76
N PHE A 70 13.34 10.85 4.61
CA PHE A 70 11.94 10.50 4.80
C PHE A 70 11.12 10.63 3.51
N ARG A 71 11.35 11.70 2.73
CA ARG A 71 10.68 11.90 1.44
C ARG A 71 11.01 10.78 0.46
N ILE A 72 12.28 10.37 0.36
CA ILE A 72 12.70 9.28 -0.53
C ILE A 72 11.96 7.98 -0.16
N TYR A 73 11.89 7.62 1.13
CA TYR A 73 11.14 6.44 1.57
C TYR A 73 9.64 6.57 1.25
N VAL A 74 9.02 7.73 1.49
CA VAL A 74 7.59 7.95 1.23
C VAL A 74 7.27 7.87 -0.26
N VAL A 75 8.13 8.40 -1.14
CA VAL A 75 7.98 8.29 -2.59
C VAL A 75 8.06 6.82 -3.02
N ASN A 76 9.06 6.08 -2.54
CA ASN A 76 9.18 4.64 -2.84
C ASN A 76 7.99 3.83 -2.31
N LEU A 77 7.47 4.18 -1.14
CA LEU A 77 6.29 3.53 -0.58
C LEU A 77 5.03 3.83 -1.39
N ALA A 78 4.87 5.07 -1.88
CA ALA A 78 3.79 5.40 -2.81
C ALA A 78 3.92 4.61 -4.14
N PHE A 79 5.14 4.39 -4.64
CA PHE A 79 5.37 3.50 -5.79
C PHE A 79 4.98 2.06 -5.49
N ALA A 80 5.33 1.51 -4.33
CA ALA A 80 4.95 0.15 -3.93
C ALA A 80 3.42 0.00 -3.82
N ASP A 81 2.74 1.01 -3.28
CA ASP A 81 1.28 1.04 -3.21
C ASP A 81 0.65 1.14 -4.62
N LEU A 82 1.23 1.91 -5.55
CA LEU A 82 0.81 1.95 -6.95
C LEU A 82 0.99 0.57 -7.63
N VAL A 83 2.11 -0.12 -7.43
CA VAL A 83 2.34 -1.47 -7.96
C VAL A 83 1.26 -2.44 -7.45
N LEU A 84 0.92 -2.37 -6.17
CA LEU A 84 -0.15 -3.18 -5.59
C LEU A 84 -1.52 -2.86 -6.21
N LEU A 85 -1.81 -1.58 -6.45
CA LEU A 85 -3.07 -1.11 -7.04
C LEU A 85 -3.20 -1.42 -8.53
N LEU A 86 -2.08 -1.55 -9.28
CA LEU A 86 -2.10 -1.93 -10.71
C LEU A 86 -2.73 -3.31 -10.97
N ARG A 87 -2.73 -4.18 -9.99
CA ARG A 87 -3.46 -5.45 -10.05
C ARG A 87 -4.96 -5.26 -10.17
N THR A 88 -5.52 -4.20 -9.59
CA THR A 88 -6.96 -3.99 -9.41
C THR A 88 -7.74 -3.99 -10.73
N PRO A 89 -7.34 -3.23 -11.79
CA PRO A 89 -8.03 -3.27 -13.06
C PRO A 89 -7.98 -4.64 -13.74
N LEU A 90 -6.92 -5.43 -13.51
CA LEU A 90 -6.82 -6.79 -14.05
C LEU A 90 -7.78 -7.77 -13.35
N MET A 91 -8.28 -7.44 -12.15
CA MET A 91 -9.27 -8.25 -11.44
C MET A 91 -10.72 -7.89 -11.82
N LEU A 92 -10.97 -6.73 -12.46
CA LEU A 92 -12.34 -6.35 -12.86
C LEU A 92 -12.99 -7.31 -13.86
N PRO A 93 -12.30 -7.77 -14.93
CA PRO A 93 -12.88 -8.77 -15.84
C PRO A 93 -13.23 -10.08 -15.13
N TYR A 94 -12.42 -10.52 -14.17
CA TYR A 94 -12.72 -11.70 -13.36
C TYR A 94 -14.00 -11.53 -12.53
N LEU A 95 -14.20 -10.38 -11.92
CA LEU A 95 -15.43 -10.05 -11.19
C LEU A 95 -16.62 -9.89 -12.15
N ALA A 96 -16.44 -9.24 -13.30
CA ALA A 96 -17.49 -9.03 -14.30
C ALA A 96 -17.98 -10.36 -14.91
N ASN A 97 -17.06 -11.30 -15.16
CA ASN A 97 -17.36 -12.61 -15.74
C ASN A 97 -17.71 -13.67 -14.68
N HIS A 98 -18.47 -13.30 -13.66
CA HIS A 98 -18.96 -14.22 -12.62
C HIS A 98 -17.84 -15.08 -12.00
N PHE A 99 -16.71 -14.44 -11.63
CA PHE A 99 -15.53 -15.09 -11.07
C PHE A 99 -14.89 -16.12 -12.02
N THR A 100 -14.96 -15.87 -13.33
CA THR A 100 -14.29 -16.68 -14.35
C THR A 100 -13.10 -15.94 -14.92
N TRP A 101 -11.92 -16.54 -14.86
CA TRP A 101 -10.67 -15.94 -15.34
C TRP A 101 -10.54 -16.11 -16.86
N THR A 102 -10.53 -15.00 -17.57
CA THR A 102 -10.50 -14.97 -19.05
C THR A 102 -9.23 -14.38 -19.64
N LEU A 103 -8.33 -13.82 -18.81
CA LEU A 103 -7.17 -13.06 -19.26
C LEU A 103 -5.93 -13.93 -19.60
N GLY A 104 -6.07 -15.26 -19.50
CA GLY A 104 -4.97 -16.18 -19.79
C GLY A 104 -3.91 -16.32 -18.69
N GLU A 105 -2.92 -17.18 -18.93
CA GLU A 105 -1.92 -17.58 -17.92
C GLU A 105 -0.95 -16.46 -17.59
N THR A 106 -0.47 -15.71 -18.59
CA THR A 106 0.48 -14.61 -18.38
C THR A 106 -0.10 -13.53 -17.46
N ALA A 107 -1.37 -13.14 -17.68
CA ALA A 107 -2.03 -12.18 -16.81
C ALA A 107 -2.27 -12.75 -15.40
N CYS A 108 -2.53 -14.05 -15.25
CA CYS A 108 -2.61 -14.71 -13.95
C CYS A 108 -1.30 -14.61 -13.18
N LYS A 109 -0.18 -14.96 -13.81
CA LYS A 109 1.16 -14.84 -13.22
C LYS A 109 1.47 -13.38 -12.83
N LEU A 110 1.18 -12.44 -13.72
CA LEU A 110 1.40 -11.01 -13.48
C LEU A 110 0.58 -10.49 -12.29
N VAL A 111 -0.70 -10.84 -12.21
CA VAL A 111 -1.59 -10.40 -11.12
C VAL A 111 -1.11 -10.90 -9.76
N ILE A 112 -0.66 -12.15 -9.67
CA ILE A 112 -0.14 -12.73 -8.44
C ILE A 112 1.21 -12.11 -8.09
N TYR A 113 2.09 -11.95 -9.07
CA TYR A 113 3.41 -11.32 -8.87
C TYR A 113 3.30 -9.87 -8.39
N LEU A 114 2.47 -9.03 -9.04
CA LEU A 114 2.24 -7.64 -8.64
C LEU A 114 1.70 -7.53 -7.21
N ARG A 115 0.81 -8.45 -6.82
CA ARG A 115 0.31 -8.52 -5.44
C ARG A 115 1.45 -8.76 -4.46
N CYS A 116 2.26 -9.78 -4.68
CA CYS A 116 3.35 -10.14 -3.78
C CYS A 116 4.44 -9.06 -3.75
N LEU A 117 4.84 -8.56 -4.92
CA LEU A 117 5.85 -7.50 -5.04
C LEU A 117 5.43 -6.24 -4.28
N GLY A 118 4.21 -5.74 -4.53
CA GLY A 118 3.70 -4.55 -3.84
C GLY A 118 3.55 -4.76 -2.33
N LEU A 119 3.13 -5.96 -1.92
CA LEU A 119 2.96 -6.36 -0.53
C LEU A 119 4.31 -6.37 0.22
N TYR A 120 5.33 -7.07 -0.31
CA TYR A 120 6.66 -7.11 0.30
C TYR A 120 7.34 -5.74 0.29
N ALA A 121 7.31 -5.03 -0.85
CA ALA A 121 7.90 -3.70 -0.96
C ALA A 121 7.26 -2.72 0.04
N SER A 122 5.93 -2.68 0.15
CA SER A 122 5.23 -1.84 1.14
C SER A 122 5.60 -2.20 2.58
N ALA A 123 5.69 -3.49 2.92
CA ALA A 123 6.03 -3.93 4.27
C ALA A 123 7.47 -3.52 4.64
N PHE A 124 8.44 -3.78 3.77
CA PHE A 124 9.84 -3.46 4.01
C PHE A 124 10.10 -1.95 4.02
N LEU A 125 9.45 -1.18 3.14
CA LEU A 125 9.55 0.27 3.13
C LEU A 125 8.92 0.91 4.37
N LEU A 126 7.82 0.37 4.88
CA LEU A 126 7.24 0.81 6.16
C LEU A 126 8.20 0.54 7.32
N CYS A 127 8.88 -0.61 7.34
CA CYS A 127 9.93 -0.89 8.32
C CYS A 127 11.07 0.13 8.22
N ALA A 128 11.53 0.43 7.00
CA ALA A 128 12.57 1.41 6.78
C ALA A 128 12.16 2.82 7.27
N VAL A 129 10.91 3.22 7.05
CA VAL A 129 10.34 4.47 7.59
C VAL A 129 10.35 4.46 9.12
N ALA A 130 9.94 3.36 9.76
CA ALA A 130 9.93 3.26 11.23
C ALA A 130 11.33 3.34 11.81
N VAL A 131 12.29 2.59 11.24
CA VAL A 131 13.71 2.62 11.63
C VAL A 131 14.31 4.01 11.41
N GLU A 132 14.05 4.65 10.27
CA GLU A 132 14.52 6.01 9.98
C GLU A 132 14.03 7.01 11.05
N ARG A 133 12.77 6.93 11.44
CA ARG A 133 12.21 7.78 12.50
C ARG A 133 12.85 7.50 13.85
N CYS A 134 13.06 6.24 14.18
CA CYS A 134 13.74 5.83 15.41
C CYS A 134 15.19 6.34 15.44
N LEU A 135 15.95 6.17 14.36
CA LEU A 135 17.34 6.65 14.26
C LEU A 135 17.44 8.18 14.36
N CYS A 136 16.52 8.92 13.76
CA CYS A 136 16.47 10.38 13.88
C CYS A 136 16.23 10.86 15.32
N LEU A 137 15.60 10.05 16.17
CA LEU A 137 15.39 10.34 17.59
C LEU A 137 16.54 9.88 18.47
N LEU A 138 16.99 8.65 18.28
CA LEU A 138 18.03 8.04 19.12
C LEU A 138 19.43 8.61 18.82
N ARG A 139 19.72 8.92 17.57
CA ARG A 139 21.04 9.40 17.11
C ARG A 139 20.93 10.62 16.18
N PRO A 140 20.43 11.76 16.69
CA PRO A 140 20.13 12.93 15.85
C PRO A 140 21.36 13.53 15.18
N VAL A 141 22.52 13.51 15.84
CA VAL A 141 23.79 14.03 15.27
C VAL A 141 24.24 13.14 14.12
N TRP A 142 24.22 11.83 14.30
CA TRP A 142 24.61 10.89 13.25
C TRP A 142 23.67 10.99 12.05
N ALA A 143 22.36 11.02 12.27
CA ALA A 143 21.35 11.09 11.22
C ALA A 143 21.44 12.37 10.38
N ARG A 144 21.93 13.48 10.96
CA ARG A 144 22.04 14.77 10.27
C ARG A 144 23.39 15.01 9.61
N MET A 145 24.49 14.56 10.22
CA MET A 145 25.86 14.97 9.86
C MET A 145 26.74 13.84 9.32
N LYS A 146 26.60 12.61 9.82
CA LYS A 146 27.53 11.51 9.53
C LYS A 146 26.99 10.50 8.53
N ARG A 147 25.68 10.53 8.19
CA ARG A 147 25.11 9.57 7.28
C ARG A 147 25.46 9.88 5.82
N PRO A 148 25.95 8.90 5.03
CA PRO A 148 26.21 9.08 3.61
C PRO A 148 24.92 9.41 2.83
N ARG A 149 24.99 10.28 1.84
CA ARG A 149 23.84 10.66 1.02
C ARG A 149 23.26 9.50 0.20
N TRP A 150 24.08 8.54 -0.17
CA TRP A 150 23.71 7.35 -0.93
C TRP A 150 23.00 6.27 -0.08
N ALA A 151 23.11 6.32 1.26
CA ALA A 151 22.60 5.27 2.15
C ALA A 151 21.09 5.01 1.99
N VAL A 152 20.27 6.06 1.85
CA VAL A 152 18.82 5.91 1.71
C VAL A 152 18.42 5.41 0.31
N PRO A 153 18.93 5.97 -0.80
CA PRO A 153 18.68 5.41 -2.13
C PRO A 153 19.10 3.95 -2.25
N SER A 154 20.28 3.57 -1.71
CA SER A 154 20.75 2.18 -1.72
C SER A 154 19.87 1.26 -0.88
N ALA A 155 19.40 1.72 0.29
CA ALA A 155 18.44 0.97 1.09
C ALA A 155 17.13 0.72 0.33
N CYS A 156 16.61 1.73 -0.36
CA CYS A 156 15.42 1.58 -1.20
C CYS A 156 15.66 0.58 -2.35
N ALA A 157 16.80 0.67 -3.05
CA ALA A 157 17.15 -0.27 -4.11
C ALA A 157 17.25 -1.71 -3.58
N ALA A 158 17.92 -1.92 -2.44
CA ALA A 158 17.99 -3.21 -1.79
C ALA A 158 16.62 -3.76 -1.40
N ILE A 159 15.72 -2.91 -0.88
CA ILE A 159 14.35 -3.29 -0.54
C ILE A 159 13.58 -3.76 -1.79
N TRP A 160 13.70 -3.06 -2.93
CA TRP A 160 13.05 -3.46 -4.16
C TRP A 160 13.58 -4.80 -4.70
N VAL A 161 14.91 -5.01 -4.64
CA VAL A 161 15.53 -6.30 -5.02
C VAL A 161 15.04 -7.44 -4.12
N LEU A 162 15.01 -7.22 -2.80
CA LEU A 162 14.49 -8.21 -1.85
C LEU A 162 13.01 -8.50 -2.10
N ALA A 163 12.18 -7.48 -2.28
CA ALA A 163 10.76 -7.65 -2.56
C ALA A 163 10.53 -8.45 -3.86
N ALA A 164 11.30 -8.17 -4.92
CA ALA A 164 11.25 -8.92 -6.17
C ALA A 164 11.69 -10.37 -5.99
N ALA A 165 12.76 -10.62 -5.21
CA ALA A 165 13.22 -11.97 -4.90
C ALA A 165 12.17 -12.78 -4.13
N PHE A 166 11.54 -12.20 -3.11
CA PHE A 166 10.46 -12.85 -2.37
C PHE A 166 9.18 -13.05 -3.19
N ALA A 167 8.92 -12.19 -4.18
CA ALA A 167 7.77 -12.31 -5.07
C ALA A 167 7.98 -13.30 -6.23
N SER A 168 9.23 -13.57 -6.64
CA SER A 168 9.53 -14.39 -7.82
C SER A 168 9.01 -15.84 -7.76
N PRO A 169 9.02 -16.56 -6.63
CA PRO A 169 8.49 -17.92 -6.57
C PRO A 169 7.00 -18.02 -6.93
N TYR A 170 6.24 -16.94 -6.72
CA TYR A 170 4.81 -16.92 -7.04
C TYR A 170 4.51 -16.93 -8.54
N ILE A 171 5.47 -16.55 -9.40
CA ILE A 171 5.33 -16.68 -10.85
C ILE A 171 5.28 -18.17 -11.25
N LEU A 172 6.03 -19.01 -10.56
CA LEU A 172 6.11 -20.46 -10.84
C LEU A 172 4.90 -21.21 -10.28
N THR A 173 4.32 -20.73 -9.18
CA THR A 173 3.19 -21.38 -8.51
C THR A 173 1.83 -20.92 -9.02
N ALA A 174 1.76 -19.80 -9.74
CA ALA A 174 0.52 -19.29 -10.33
C ALA A 174 0.02 -20.20 -11.45
N LYS A 175 -1.23 -20.69 -11.34
CA LYS A 175 -1.85 -21.58 -12.31
C LYS A 175 -3.34 -21.22 -12.50
N ILE A 176 -3.86 -21.51 -13.69
CA ILE A 176 -5.28 -21.46 -13.96
C ILE A 176 -5.84 -22.86 -13.71
N ILE A 177 -6.83 -22.95 -12.84
CA ILE A 177 -7.60 -24.18 -12.61
C ILE A 177 -8.99 -23.98 -13.16
N SER A 178 -9.45 -24.94 -13.97
CA SER A 178 -10.79 -24.95 -14.54
C SER A 178 -11.63 -26.07 -13.89
N TRP A 179 -12.86 -25.74 -13.50
CA TRP A 179 -13.86 -26.69 -13.00
C TRP A 179 -15.26 -26.25 -13.40
N GLN A 180 -16.12 -27.18 -13.77
CA GLN A 180 -17.53 -26.93 -14.06
C GLN A 180 -17.77 -25.64 -14.88
N ASN A 181 -17.09 -25.52 -16.03
CA ASN A 181 -17.19 -24.37 -16.94
C ASN A 181 -16.71 -23.03 -16.40
N ARG A 182 -15.94 -22.99 -15.30
CA ARG A 182 -15.29 -21.81 -14.74
C ARG A 182 -13.79 -22.00 -14.65
N SER A 183 -13.06 -20.92 -14.74
CA SER A 183 -11.61 -20.90 -14.53
C SER A 183 -11.25 -19.88 -13.47
N ALA A 184 -10.29 -20.18 -12.62
CA ALA A 184 -9.76 -19.25 -11.65
C ALA A 184 -8.25 -19.23 -11.67
N CYS A 185 -7.70 -18.04 -11.54
CA CYS A 185 -6.28 -17.84 -11.31
C CYS A 185 -5.99 -18.02 -9.82
N ILE A 186 -5.24 -19.07 -9.50
CA ILE A 186 -4.91 -19.40 -8.11
C ILE A 186 -3.42 -19.65 -7.94
N GLU A 187 -2.96 -19.52 -6.72
CA GLU A 187 -1.67 -20.04 -6.28
C GLU A 187 -1.81 -21.54 -6.04
N SER A 188 -0.98 -22.35 -6.66
CA SER A 188 -0.98 -23.81 -6.46
C SER A 188 -0.43 -24.13 -5.08
N ASP A 189 -1.26 -24.73 -4.22
CA ASP A 189 -0.94 -24.96 -2.80
C ASP A 189 -0.25 -26.31 -2.52
N LYS A 190 0.00 -27.17 -3.53
CA LYS A 190 0.19 -28.59 -3.24
C LYS A 190 1.60 -29.04 -2.83
N GLU A 191 2.67 -28.35 -3.18
CA GLU A 191 4.03 -28.81 -2.78
C GLU A 191 4.93 -27.67 -2.29
N VAL A 192 4.84 -26.49 -2.88
CA VAL A 192 5.64 -25.31 -2.51
C VAL A 192 4.82 -24.34 -1.64
N GLY A 193 3.50 -24.53 -1.60
CA GLY A 193 2.54 -23.61 -0.97
C GLY A 193 2.76 -23.39 0.52
N HIS A 194 3.03 -24.43 1.30
CA HIS A 194 3.25 -24.31 2.74
C HIS A 194 4.51 -23.51 3.06
N ALA A 195 5.63 -23.80 2.36
CA ALA A 195 6.88 -23.06 2.54
C ALA A 195 6.72 -21.58 2.17
N LEU A 196 6.03 -21.29 1.05
CA LEU A 196 5.75 -19.91 0.64
C LEU A 196 4.87 -19.15 1.64
N ILE A 197 3.84 -19.80 2.20
CA ILE A 197 2.98 -19.19 3.23
C ILE A 197 3.79 -18.90 4.50
N VAL A 198 4.67 -19.80 4.91
CA VAL A 198 5.56 -19.58 6.06
C VAL A 198 6.50 -18.42 5.80
N VAL A 199 7.17 -18.39 4.64
CA VAL A 199 8.08 -17.31 4.25
C VAL A 199 7.31 -15.97 4.16
N GLU A 200 6.14 -15.95 3.53
CA GLU A 200 5.28 -14.76 3.44
C GLU A 200 4.89 -14.27 4.83
N THR A 201 4.53 -15.16 5.76
CA THR A 201 4.17 -14.80 7.12
C THR A 201 5.38 -14.29 7.91
N LEU A 202 6.53 -14.95 7.80
CA LEU A 202 7.74 -14.53 8.51
C LEU A 202 8.29 -13.20 7.97
N ALA A 203 8.50 -13.09 6.67
CA ALA A 203 9.13 -11.93 6.05
C ALA A 203 8.15 -10.78 5.81
N GLY A 204 6.90 -11.07 5.43
CA GLY A 204 5.89 -10.06 5.11
C GLY A 204 5.11 -9.53 6.32
N PHE A 205 5.07 -10.27 7.44
CA PHE A 205 4.28 -9.89 8.61
C PHE A 205 5.07 -9.88 9.92
N LEU A 206 5.65 -11.01 10.35
CA LEU A 206 6.27 -11.10 11.69
C LEU A 206 7.52 -10.22 11.80
N LEU A 207 8.40 -10.24 10.81
CA LEU A 207 9.59 -9.37 10.81
C LEU A 207 9.21 -7.88 10.83
N PRO A 208 8.32 -7.36 9.97
CA PRO A 208 7.80 -6.02 10.07
C PRO A 208 7.19 -5.70 11.44
N LEU A 209 6.39 -6.60 12.00
CA LEU A 209 5.76 -6.41 13.31
C LEU A 209 6.81 -6.22 14.41
N VAL A 210 7.83 -7.09 14.46
CA VAL A 210 8.92 -6.98 15.46
C VAL A 210 9.66 -5.63 15.31
N ILE A 211 9.95 -5.21 14.08
CA ILE A 211 10.60 -3.92 13.83
C ILE A 211 9.71 -2.77 14.31
N PHE A 212 8.42 -2.77 13.98
CA PHE A 212 7.48 -1.75 14.45
C PHE A 212 7.38 -1.69 15.97
N LEU A 213 7.23 -2.83 16.63
CA LEU A 213 7.17 -2.90 18.09
C LEU A 213 8.46 -2.36 18.72
N SER A 214 9.61 -2.80 18.24
CA SER A 214 10.92 -2.34 18.72
C SER A 214 11.10 -0.83 18.57
N CYS A 215 10.73 -0.28 17.40
CA CYS A 215 10.80 1.16 17.16
C CYS A 215 9.85 1.96 18.06
N ASN A 216 8.61 1.47 18.24
CA ASN A 216 7.63 2.13 19.13
C ASN A 216 8.10 2.11 20.59
N ILE A 217 8.60 0.98 21.07
CA ILE A 217 9.15 0.82 22.43
C ILE A 217 10.35 1.77 22.63
N ALA A 218 11.29 1.80 21.69
CA ALA A 218 12.45 2.69 21.76
C ALA A 218 12.05 4.17 21.83
N VAL A 219 11.07 4.60 21.03
CA VAL A 219 10.54 5.97 21.05
C VAL A 219 9.85 6.29 22.38
N LEU A 220 9.08 5.34 22.95
CA LEU A 220 8.45 5.50 24.25
C LEU A 220 9.47 5.68 25.37
N PHE A 221 10.53 4.85 25.39
CA PHE A 221 11.61 4.99 26.38
C PHE A 221 12.30 6.35 26.27
N CYS A 222 12.57 6.83 25.05
CA CYS A 222 13.15 8.15 24.84
C CYS A 222 12.23 9.27 25.30
N ALA A 223 10.92 9.17 25.05
CA ALA A 223 9.94 10.16 25.49
C ALA A 223 9.87 10.25 27.02
N LYS A 224 9.78 9.10 27.71
CA LYS A 224 9.78 9.03 29.19
C LYS A 224 11.08 9.59 29.80
N LYS A 225 12.23 9.23 29.23
CA LYS A 225 13.53 9.74 29.70
C LYS A 225 13.63 11.26 29.54
N ALA A 226 13.14 11.81 28.43
CA ALA A 226 13.10 13.25 28.21
C ALA A 226 12.17 13.97 29.21
N GLU A 227 11.04 13.37 29.57
CA GLU A 227 10.11 13.88 30.56
C GLU A 227 10.73 13.89 31.98
N SER A 228 11.38 12.79 32.37
CA SER A 228 12.07 12.70 33.67
C SER A 228 13.24 13.66 33.82
N ALA A 229 13.93 14.00 32.73
CA ALA A 229 15.03 15.00 32.76
C ALA A 229 14.52 16.43 32.88
N MET A 230 13.25 16.71 32.65
CA MET A 230 12.62 18.04 32.74
C MET A 230 12.04 18.39 34.09
N THR A 231 12.00 17.47 35.04
CA THR A 231 11.59 17.74 36.42
C THR A 231 12.62 18.58 37.20
N SER A 232 13.75 18.93 36.58
CA SER A 232 14.73 19.90 37.14
C SER A 232 14.34 21.35 36.80
N PRO A 233 14.23 22.26 37.80
CA PRO A 233 13.56 23.57 37.65
C PRO A 233 14.36 24.65 36.90
N THR A 234 15.42 24.34 36.15
CA THR A 234 16.36 25.32 35.60
C THR A 234 16.44 25.52 34.10
N SER A 235 15.52 24.99 33.29
CA SER A 235 15.60 25.22 31.83
C SER A 235 14.30 25.70 31.20
N SER A 236 14.26 26.99 30.87
CA SER A 236 13.29 27.67 30.04
C SER A 236 13.39 27.18 28.59
N GLY A 237 12.60 26.14 28.19
CA GLY A 237 12.51 25.72 26.81
C GLY A 237 11.95 24.30 26.53
N PRO A 238 11.09 23.71 27.40
CA PRO A 238 10.75 22.29 27.32
C PRO A 238 9.63 21.90 26.36
N GLY A 239 8.73 22.79 26.01
CA GLY A 239 7.48 22.45 25.31
C GLY A 239 7.66 21.93 23.86
N TYR A 240 8.68 22.41 23.17
CA TYR A 240 8.87 22.10 21.74
C TYR A 240 9.37 20.66 21.49
N THR A 241 10.29 20.18 22.31
CA THR A 241 10.89 18.84 22.16
C THR A 241 9.88 17.76 22.51
N THR A 242 9.13 17.93 23.60
CA THR A 242 8.09 16.99 24.05
C THR A 242 6.95 16.90 23.03
N GLN A 243 6.47 18.02 22.50
CA GLN A 243 5.44 18.03 21.46
C GLN A 243 5.90 17.31 20.17
N ARG A 244 7.15 17.43 19.80
CA ARG A 244 7.73 16.76 18.64
C ARG A 244 7.80 15.25 18.85
N LEU A 245 8.23 14.78 20.02
CA LEU A 245 8.30 13.37 20.40
C LEU A 245 6.91 12.73 20.43
N THR A 246 5.94 13.36 21.09
CA THR A 246 4.56 12.88 21.17
C THR A 246 3.92 12.75 19.78
N ARG A 247 4.20 13.69 18.87
CA ARG A 247 3.71 13.61 17.50
C ARG A 247 4.31 12.44 16.72
N LEU A 248 5.64 12.25 16.81
CA LEU A 248 6.32 11.14 16.16
C LEU A 248 5.83 9.80 16.68
N TYR A 249 5.65 9.67 17.99
CA TYR A 249 5.07 8.50 18.61
C TYR A 249 3.66 8.22 18.08
N ARG A 250 2.78 9.24 18.07
CA ARG A 250 1.41 9.09 17.54
C ARG A 250 1.40 8.57 16.11
N VAL A 251 2.28 9.08 15.26
CA VAL A 251 2.38 8.64 13.86
C VAL A 251 2.84 7.20 13.76
N LEU A 252 3.92 6.83 14.47
CA LEU A 252 4.41 5.45 14.46
C LEU A 252 3.36 4.50 15.01
N PHE A 253 2.67 4.89 16.08
CA PHE A 253 1.59 4.10 16.68
C PHE A 253 0.40 3.92 15.71
N LEU A 254 -0.07 5.01 15.08
CA LEU A 254 -1.17 4.94 14.10
C LEU A 254 -0.78 4.11 12.87
N THR A 255 0.45 4.24 12.38
CA THR A 255 0.96 3.43 11.26
C THR A 255 1.02 1.95 11.64
N MET A 256 1.46 1.63 12.86
CA MET A 256 1.47 0.27 13.38
C MET A 256 0.04 -0.27 13.53
N LEU A 257 -0.88 0.52 14.09
CA LEU A 257 -2.27 0.13 14.24
C LEU A 257 -2.92 -0.17 12.88
N LEU A 258 -2.73 0.70 11.90
CA LEU A 258 -3.23 0.51 10.54
C LEU A 258 -2.59 -0.73 9.87
N PHE A 259 -1.30 -0.96 10.11
CA PHE A 259 -0.64 -2.17 9.65
C PHE A 259 -1.29 -3.42 10.25
N LEU A 260 -1.45 -3.47 11.56
CA LEU A 260 -2.04 -4.63 12.25
C LEU A 260 -3.50 -4.88 11.82
N THR A 261 -4.34 -3.84 11.81
CA THR A 261 -5.77 -3.98 11.47
C THR A 261 -6.00 -4.52 10.06
N CYS A 262 -5.10 -4.22 9.12
CA CYS A 262 -5.23 -4.66 7.74
C CYS A 262 -4.52 -5.99 7.47
N TRP A 263 -3.38 -6.25 8.11
CA TRP A 263 -2.55 -7.42 7.80
C TRP A 263 -2.87 -8.64 8.67
N VAL A 264 -3.24 -8.46 9.95
CA VAL A 264 -3.61 -9.59 10.80
C VAL A 264 -4.74 -10.42 10.18
N PRO A 265 -5.88 -9.83 9.73
CA PRO A 265 -6.94 -10.59 9.09
C PRO A 265 -6.45 -11.34 7.83
N TYR A 266 -5.63 -10.68 7.01
CA TYR A 266 -5.10 -11.27 5.79
C TYR A 266 -4.24 -12.50 6.08
N PHE A 267 -3.23 -12.39 6.96
CA PHE A 267 -2.35 -13.50 7.30
C PHE A 267 -3.06 -14.61 8.06
N THR A 268 -4.02 -14.26 8.93
CA THR A 268 -4.87 -15.24 9.60
C THR A 268 -5.65 -16.09 8.59
N CYS A 269 -6.30 -15.47 7.61
CA CYS A 269 -7.01 -16.19 6.57
C CYS A 269 -6.05 -17.02 5.69
N ARG A 270 -4.87 -16.50 5.34
CA ARG A 270 -3.86 -17.25 4.59
C ARG A 270 -3.42 -18.51 5.34
N PHE A 271 -3.16 -18.39 6.62
CA PHE A 271 -2.74 -19.50 7.47
C PHE A 271 -3.86 -20.53 7.68
N LEU A 272 -5.07 -20.08 7.99
CA LEU A 272 -6.23 -20.95 8.13
C LEU A 272 -6.57 -21.70 6.84
N ARG A 273 -6.36 -21.08 5.68
CA ARG A 273 -6.53 -21.75 4.38
C ARG A 273 -5.58 -22.93 4.22
N ALA A 274 -4.32 -22.79 4.64
CA ALA A 274 -3.35 -23.87 4.61
C ALA A 274 -3.73 -25.05 5.53
N LEU A 275 -4.37 -24.76 6.70
CA LEU A 275 -4.79 -25.75 7.66
C LEU A 275 -6.18 -26.38 7.37
N SER A 276 -6.96 -25.80 6.46
CA SER A 276 -8.36 -26.20 6.22
C SER A 276 -8.54 -27.18 5.05
N ASN A 277 -7.50 -27.84 4.58
CA ASN A 277 -7.55 -28.74 3.42
C ASN A 277 -8.58 -29.87 3.59
N ASP A 278 -8.76 -30.39 4.79
CA ASP A 278 -9.65 -31.53 5.09
C ASP A 278 -11.07 -31.08 5.48
N LYS A 279 -11.37 -29.77 5.51
CA LYS A 279 -12.64 -29.22 5.97
C LYS A 279 -13.26 -28.28 4.91
N PRO A 280 -14.03 -28.79 3.95
CA PRO A 280 -14.49 -27.99 2.78
C PRO A 280 -15.31 -26.75 3.17
N LYS A 281 -16.25 -26.87 4.13
CA LYS A 281 -17.06 -25.72 4.61
C LYS A 281 -16.23 -24.64 5.31
N LEU A 282 -15.17 -25.02 6.04
CA LEU A 282 -14.25 -24.06 6.66
C LEU A 282 -13.41 -23.37 5.60
N LYS A 283 -12.91 -24.15 4.62
CA LYS A 283 -12.09 -23.63 3.51
C LYS A 283 -12.84 -22.56 2.70
N GLU A 284 -14.10 -22.76 2.42
CA GLU A 284 -14.95 -21.80 1.72
C GLU A 284 -15.09 -20.48 2.50
N ARG A 285 -15.43 -20.55 3.79
CA ARG A 285 -15.53 -19.36 4.66
C ARG A 285 -14.19 -18.61 4.78
N VAL A 286 -13.09 -19.34 4.88
CA VAL A 286 -11.74 -18.76 4.95
C VAL A 286 -11.36 -18.08 3.64
N ILE A 287 -11.73 -18.65 2.49
CA ILE A 287 -11.52 -18.02 1.18
C ILE A 287 -12.30 -16.71 1.09
N ALA A 288 -13.58 -16.71 1.47
CA ALA A 288 -14.40 -15.49 1.51
C ALA A 288 -13.80 -14.44 2.43
N GLY A 289 -13.37 -14.82 3.64
CA GLY A 289 -12.66 -13.95 4.59
C GLY A 289 -11.35 -13.39 4.03
N ALA A 290 -10.59 -14.20 3.29
CA ALA A 290 -9.34 -13.77 2.65
C ALA A 290 -9.56 -12.68 1.59
N TYR A 291 -10.64 -12.76 0.83
CA TYR A 291 -11.02 -11.70 -0.11
C TYR A 291 -11.32 -10.37 0.63
N VAL A 292 -12.12 -10.41 1.69
CA VAL A 292 -12.41 -9.21 2.50
C VAL A 292 -11.12 -8.65 3.10
N ALA A 293 -10.27 -9.50 3.68
CA ALA A 293 -9.00 -9.09 4.25
C ALA A 293 -8.06 -8.46 3.21
N LEU A 294 -8.07 -8.96 1.98
CA LEU A 294 -7.30 -8.37 0.88
C LEU A 294 -7.80 -6.97 0.52
N PHE A 295 -9.10 -6.69 0.56
CA PHE A 295 -9.63 -5.34 0.39
C PHE A 295 -9.13 -4.38 1.48
N LEU A 296 -9.03 -4.83 2.74
CA LEU A 296 -8.44 -4.02 3.81
C LEU A 296 -6.98 -3.63 3.52
N VAL A 297 -6.20 -4.54 2.93
CA VAL A 297 -4.81 -4.24 2.51
C VAL A 297 -4.79 -3.17 1.40
N TYR A 298 -5.71 -3.21 0.43
CA TYR A 298 -5.82 -2.18 -0.62
C TYR A 298 -6.28 -0.83 -0.06
N ILE A 299 -7.26 -0.83 0.84
CA ILE A 299 -7.71 0.38 1.53
C ILE A 299 -6.55 1.02 2.30
N LYS A 300 -5.75 0.21 3.02
CA LYS A 300 -4.55 0.69 3.69
C LYS A 300 -3.59 1.37 2.70
N SER A 301 -3.32 0.74 1.56
CA SER A 301 -2.42 1.31 0.55
C SER A 301 -2.96 2.61 -0.07
N ALA A 302 -4.27 2.71 -0.26
CA ALA A 302 -4.92 3.94 -0.69
C ALA A 302 -4.85 5.05 0.37
N LEU A 303 -4.89 4.72 1.66
CA LEU A 303 -4.88 5.69 2.77
C LEU A 303 -3.47 6.08 3.27
N ASN A 304 -2.43 5.33 2.90
CA ASN A 304 -1.05 5.63 3.29
C ASN A 304 -0.64 7.10 3.04
N PRO A 305 -0.95 7.74 1.89
CA PRO A 305 -0.63 9.14 1.66
C PRO A 305 -1.24 10.09 2.68
N ILE A 306 -2.46 9.83 3.12
CA ILE A 306 -3.18 10.63 4.12
C ILE A 306 -2.42 10.56 5.46
N MET A 307 -1.98 9.36 5.86
CA MET A 307 -1.21 9.17 7.09
C MET A 307 0.09 9.99 7.09
N TYR A 308 0.79 10.07 5.94
CA TYR A 308 2.04 10.86 5.85
C TYR A 308 1.78 12.36 5.91
N VAL A 309 0.69 12.83 5.34
CA VAL A 309 0.26 14.25 5.42
C VAL A 309 -0.03 14.63 6.87
N PHE A 310 -0.77 13.80 7.60
CA PHE A 310 -1.03 14.02 9.04
C PHE A 310 0.24 13.86 9.89
N ALA A 311 1.13 12.96 9.50
CA ALA A 311 2.40 12.70 10.18
C ALA A 311 3.35 13.90 10.15
N ALA A 312 3.40 14.61 9.05
CA ALA A 312 4.33 15.70 8.84
C ALA A 312 3.57 16.98 8.49
N ARG A 313 3.36 17.87 9.48
CA ARG A 313 2.76 19.20 9.21
C ARG A 313 3.45 19.97 8.08
N GLY A 314 4.77 19.75 7.87
CA GLY A 314 5.53 20.29 6.76
C GLY A 314 5.16 19.65 5.40
N LEU A 315 4.85 18.36 5.37
CA LEU A 315 4.54 17.63 4.15
C LEU A 315 3.18 18.06 3.56
N GLY A 316 2.15 18.22 4.40
CA GLY A 316 0.85 18.74 3.97
C GLY A 316 0.94 20.16 3.39
N ARG A 317 1.74 21.04 4.03
CA ARG A 317 2.04 22.37 3.48
C ARG A 317 2.80 22.29 2.16
N THR A 318 3.73 21.37 2.05
CA THR A 318 4.51 21.12 0.83
C THR A 318 3.63 20.65 -0.33
N ILE A 319 2.75 19.69 -0.08
CA ILE A 319 1.81 19.17 -1.09
C ILE A 319 0.87 20.29 -1.53
N ARG A 320 0.30 21.04 -0.58
CA ARG A 320 -0.58 22.18 -0.88
C ARG A 320 0.14 23.27 -1.69
N ALA A 321 1.36 23.63 -1.31
CA ALA A 321 2.15 24.62 -2.05
C ALA A 321 2.50 24.15 -3.47
N SER A 322 2.83 22.86 -3.65
CA SER A 322 3.09 22.28 -4.98
C SER A 322 1.83 22.26 -5.85
N LEU A 323 0.69 21.91 -5.27
CA LEU A 323 -0.61 21.97 -5.97
C LEU A 323 -0.95 23.39 -6.40
N LEU A 324 -0.88 24.36 -5.48
CA LEU A 324 -1.19 25.76 -5.79
C LEU A 324 -0.26 26.30 -6.88
N SER A 325 1.05 26.08 -6.79
CA SER A 325 2.00 26.54 -7.80
C SER A 325 1.78 25.89 -9.18
N THR A 326 1.31 24.68 -9.22
CA THR A 326 0.98 24.01 -10.51
C THR A 326 -0.33 24.53 -11.08
N ILE A 327 -1.32 24.73 -10.24
CA ILE A 327 -2.61 25.33 -10.64
C ILE A 327 -2.34 26.73 -11.20
N GLU A 328 -1.61 27.57 -10.49
CA GLU A 328 -1.23 28.92 -10.96
C GLU A 328 -0.47 28.86 -12.30
N ARG A 329 0.45 27.90 -12.47
CA ARG A 329 1.19 27.73 -13.72
C ARG A 329 0.25 27.37 -14.87
N VAL A 330 -0.63 26.37 -14.68
CA VAL A 330 -1.60 25.95 -15.71
C VAL A 330 -2.52 27.12 -16.10
N PHE A 331 -3.05 27.86 -15.13
CA PHE A 331 -3.88 29.04 -15.43
C PHE A 331 -3.11 30.16 -16.15
N ASN A 332 -1.86 30.41 -15.77
CA ASN A 332 -1.02 31.38 -16.43
C ASN A 332 -0.64 30.95 -17.87
N ASP A 333 -0.37 29.66 -18.08
CA ASP A 333 -0.07 29.12 -19.41
C ASP A 333 -1.31 29.20 -20.33
N GLU A 334 -2.52 28.86 -19.83
CA GLU A 334 -3.77 29.00 -20.59
C GLU A 334 -4.07 30.48 -20.91
N LEU A 335 -3.85 31.36 -19.94
CA LEU A 335 -4.06 32.80 -20.13
C LEU A 335 -3.07 33.35 -21.20
N SER A 336 -1.80 32.99 -21.12
CA SER A 336 -0.78 33.40 -22.07
C SER A 336 -1.06 32.87 -23.48
N GLU A 337 -1.52 31.64 -23.61
CA GLU A 337 -1.90 31.05 -24.90
C GLU A 337 -3.16 31.71 -25.48
N SER A 338 -4.15 32.02 -24.65
CA SER A 338 -5.35 32.74 -25.07
C SER A 338 -5.05 34.15 -25.59
N LEU A 339 -4.16 34.87 -24.90
CA LEU A 339 -3.70 36.20 -25.31
C LEU A 339 -2.90 36.13 -26.62
N ARG A 340 -2.05 35.12 -26.80
CA ARG A 340 -1.30 34.87 -28.03
C ARG A 340 -2.24 34.59 -29.20
N ARG A 341 -3.26 33.77 -29.03
CA ARG A 341 -4.28 33.47 -30.05
C ARG A 341 -5.07 34.75 -30.44
N LYS A 342 -5.41 35.60 -29.44
CA LYS A 342 -6.07 36.89 -29.72
C LYS A 342 -5.17 37.85 -30.46
N SER A 343 -3.88 37.92 -30.19
CA SER A 343 -2.91 38.77 -30.90
C SER A 343 -2.71 38.33 -32.36
N LEU A 344 -2.65 37.03 -32.61
CA LEU A 344 -2.56 36.47 -33.94
C LEU A 344 -3.82 36.79 -34.76
N ARG A 345 -5.02 36.59 -34.24
CA ARG A 345 -6.29 36.92 -34.91
C ARG A 345 -6.41 38.43 -35.24
N ARG A 346 -5.91 39.33 -34.37
CA ARG A 346 -5.87 40.77 -34.70
C ARG A 346 -4.92 41.10 -35.81
N ARG A 347 -3.85 40.38 -35.97
CA ARG A 347 -2.86 40.57 -37.02
C ARG A 347 -3.38 40.12 -38.40
N ASP A 348 -4.10 38.97 -38.41
CA ASP A 348 -4.72 38.43 -39.64
C ASP A 348 -5.95 39.25 -40.10
N SER A 349 -6.53 40.09 -39.25
CA SER A 349 -7.65 40.98 -39.60
C SER A 349 -7.23 42.39 -40.05
N GLN A 350 -5.92 42.67 -40.11
CA GLN A 350 -5.36 43.94 -40.58
C GLN A 350 -4.73 43.83 -42.00
N PHE A 351 -4.80 42.64 -42.61
CA PHE A 351 -4.52 42.40 -44.00
C PHE A 351 -5.84 42.04 -44.74
#